data_ea1a74a984e3ef041684c01516e85e30
#
_entry.id   ea1a74a984e3ef041684c01516e85e30
#
_cell.length_a   1.000
_cell.length_b   1.000
_cell.length_c   1.000
_cell.angle_alpha   90.00
_cell.angle_beta   90.00
_cell.angle_gamma   90.00
#
_symmetry.space_group_name_H-M   'P 1'
#
loop_
_entity.id
_entity.type
_entity.pdbx_description
1 polymer ?
#
loop_
_entity_poly.entity_id
_entity_poly.type
_entity_poly.pdbx_seq_one_letter_code
_entity_poly.pdbx_strand_id
1 'polypeptide(L)'
;MNKVVSQKCNKLQKTIADRGLASRREAEKWIEARRVKVNGEVAHLGQRVCVDDLIEIDDQKVTKTPSVSGRVLLLNKPVGVICSRKDALHRSSVFDNLPTLASGRWVSIGRLDLQSSGVLLFSTDGQLADKLMHPSTGIDREYAVRV
;
A
#
# COMPACT_ATOMS: atom_id res chain seq x y z
N MET A 1 -8.10 -17.25 34.67
CA MET A 1 -7.33 -16.04 34.29
C MET A 1 -7.43 -15.85 32.77
N ASN A 2 -8.35 -15.01 32.30
CA ASN A 2 -8.53 -14.74 30.90
C ASN A 2 -7.40 -13.80 30.43
N LYS A 3 -6.51 -14.30 29.57
CA LYS A 3 -5.58 -13.45 28.81
C LYS A 3 -6.42 -12.54 27.90
N VAL A 4 -6.54 -11.27 28.27
CA VAL A 4 -7.00 -10.21 27.37
C VAL A 4 -5.97 -10.13 26.25
N VAL A 5 -6.26 -10.76 25.12
CA VAL A 5 -5.47 -10.59 23.90
C VAL A 5 -5.68 -9.13 23.47
N SER A 6 -4.67 -8.30 23.64
CA SER A 6 -4.69 -6.92 23.17
C SER A 6 -4.96 -6.93 21.65
N GLN A 7 -6.19 -6.67 21.28
CA GLN A 7 -6.59 -6.59 19.87
C GLN A 7 -5.84 -5.45 19.21
N LYS A 8 -5.00 -5.78 18.24
CA LYS A 8 -4.20 -4.81 17.50
C LYS A 8 -5.07 -4.04 16.52
N CYS A 9 -5.54 -2.84 16.93
CA CYS A 9 -6.36 -1.98 16.09
C CYS A 9 -5.47 -1.06 15.23
N ASN A 10 -5.78 -0.94 13.97
CA ASN A 10 -5.06 -0.11 12.98
C ASN A 10 -5.94 1.07 12.52
N LYS A 11 -5.32 2.10 11.95
CA LYS A 11 -6.07 3.16 11.27
C LYS A 11 -6.88 2.57 10.11
N LEU A 12 -8.13 2.99 9.96
CA LEU A 12 -9.08 2.48 8.95
C LEU A 12 -8.51 2.56 7.53
N GLN A 13 -7.93 3.70 7.12
CA GLN A 13 -7.31 3.85 5.80
C GLN A 13 -6.14 2.88 5.58
N LYS A 14 -5.40 2.53 6.65
CA LYS A 14 -4.35 1.53 6.58
C LYS A 14 -4.95 0.15 6.35
N THR A 15 -6.00 -0.20 7.07
CA THR A 15 -6.69 -1.49 6.94
C THR A 15 -7.28 -1.68 5.54
N ILE A 16 -7.90 -0.65 4.97
CA ILE A 16 -8.40 -0.66 3.59
C ILE A 16 -7.25 -0.88 2.60
N ALA A 17 -6.12 -0.19 2.80
CA ALA A 17 -4.96 -0.32 1.95
C ALA A 17 -4.26 -1.68 2.08
N ASP A 18 -4.16 -2.24 3.28
CA ASP A 18 -3.58 -3.57 3.55
C ASP A 18 -4.45 -4.70 2.94
N ARG A 19 -5.76 -4.45 2.76
CA ARG A 19 -6.67 -5.34 2.01
C ARG A 19 -6.56 -5.17 0.48
N GLY A 20 -5.71 -4.26 -0.01
CA GLY A 20 -5.45 -4.06 -1.43
C GLY A 20 -6.54 -3.30 -2.19
N LEU A 21 -7.55 -2.75 -1.52
CA LEU A 21 -8.70 -2.10 -2.14
C LEU A 21 -8.36 -0.70 -2.67
N ALA A 22 -7.54 0.06 -1.94
CA ALA A 22 -7.14 1.42 -2.31
C ALA A 22 -5.76 1.77 -1.75
N SER A 23 -5.21 2.93 -2.14
CA SER A 23 -4.09 3.54 -1.41
C SER A 23 -4.61 4.16 -0.10
N ARG A 24 -3.73 4.39 0.89
CA ARG A 24 -4.12 5.07 2.14
C ARG A 24 -4.79 6.42 1.86
N ARG A 25 -4.22 7.22 0.96
CA ARG A 25 -4.78 8.54 0.56
C ARG A 25 -6.13 8.41 -0.17
N GLU A 26 -6.30 7.39 -0.97
CA GLU A 26 -7.57 7.14 -1.64
C GLU A 26 -8.64 6.68 -0.65
N ALA A 27 -8.28 5.82 0.30
CA ALA A 27 -9.16 5.41 1.38
C ALA A 27 -9.59 6.59 2.26
N GLU A 28 -8.67 7.55 2.53
CA GLU A 28 -9.02 8.81 3.23
C GLU A 28 -10.08 9.59 2.48
N LYS A 29 -9.96 9.75 1.15
CA LYS A 29 -10.98 10.41 0.32
C LYS A 29 -12.33 9.69 0.35
N TRP A 30 -12.33 8.35 0.38
CA TRP A 30 -13.58 7.59 0.50
C TRP A 30 -14.25 7.81 1.87
N ILE A 31 -13.45 7.92 2.94
CA ILE A 31 -13.94 8.23 4.30
C ILE A 31 -14.53 9.65 4.33
N GLU A 32 -13.83 10.64 3.78
CA GLU A 32 -14.30 12.02 3.67
C GLU A 32 -15.60 12.13 2.86
N ALA A 33 -15.70 11.37 1.78
CA ALA A 33 -16.89 11.28 0.94
C ALA A 33 -18.03 10.46 1.58
N ARG A 34 -17.89 10.02 2.85
CA ARG A 34 -18.87 9.23 3.62
C ARG A 34 -19.27 7.90 2.97
N ARG A 35 -18.41 7.36 2.13
CA ARG A 35 -18.60 6.07 1.41
C ARG A 35 -18.23 4.85 2.25
N VAL A 36 -17.58 5.04 3.40
CA VAL A 36 -17.09 3.97 4.26
C VAL A 36 -17.91 3.92 5.55
N LYS A 37 -18.36 2.73 5.91
CA LYS A 37 -19.01 2.44 7.20
C LYS A 37 -18.19 1.43 7.98
N VAL A 38 -18.24 1.55 9.30
CA VAL A 38 -17.67 0.60 10.24
C VAL A 38 -18.77 0.18 11.21
N ASN A 39 -19.09 -1.11 11.26
CA ASN A 39 -20.18 -1.67 12.08
C ASN A 39 -21.54 -0.99 11.83
N GLY A 40 -21.79 -0.60 10.58
CA GLY A 40 -23.02 0.09 10.16
C GLY A 40 -23.01 1.60 10.32
N GLU A 41 -22.05 2.20 11.01
CA GLU A 41 -21.93 3.65 11.21
C GLU A 41 -20.97 4.29 10.21
N VAL A 42 -21.26 5.50 9.74
CA VAL A 42 -20.39 6.25 8.82
C VAL A 42 -19.05 6.54 9.49
N ALA A 43 -17.99 6.12 8.84
CA ALA A 43 -16.63 6.28 9.35
C ALA A 43 -16.14 7.73 9.27
N HIS A 44 -15.17 8.09 10.14
CA HIS A 44 -14.51 9.38 10.15
C HIS A 44 -12.98 9.25 9.98
N LEU A 45 -12.33 10.32 9.57
CA LEU A 45 -10.87 10.35 9.43
C LEU A 45 -10.18 10.07 10.79
N GLY A 46 -9.13 9.26 10.73
CA GLY A 46 -8.37 8.88 11.92
C GLY A 46 -8.97 7.73 12.72
N GLN A 47 -10.19 7.26 12.39
CA GLN A 47 -10.83 6.12 13.03
C GLN A 47 -9.91 4.89 13.02
N ARG A 48 -9.92 4.16 14.14
CA ARG A 48 -9.23 2.88 14.26
C ARG A 48 -10.23 1.75 14.17
N VAL A 49 -9.78 0.65 13.56
CA VAL A 49 -10.56 -0.58 13.42
C VAL A 49 -9.75 -1.77 13.88
N CYS A 50 -10.41 -2.70 14.54
CA CYS A 50 -9.85 -3.95 15.01
C CYS A 50 -10.16 -5.09 14.03
N VAL A 51 -9.68 -6.29 14.34
CA VAL A 51 -9.79 -7.44 13.43
C VAL A 51 -11.26 -7.84 13.18
N ASP A 52 -12.12 -7.66 14.18
CA ASP A 52 -13.52 -8.13 14.14
C ASP A 52 -14.49 -7.07 13.61
N ASP A 53 -14.02 -5.83 13.38
CA ASP A 53 -14.87 -4.77 12.87
C ASP A 53 -15.28 -5.04 11.42
N LEU A 54 -16.58 -4.88 11.17
CA LEU A 54 -17.17 -4.97 9.84
C LEU A 54 -16.94 -3.63 9.10
N ILE A 55 -16.23 -3.70 7.99
CA ILE A 55 -16.01 -2.54 7.11
C ILE A 55 -16.88 -2.71 5.87
N GLU A 56 -17.59 -1.65 5.51
CA GLU A 56 -18.38 -1.57 4.28
C GLU A 56 -17.91 -0.38 3.46
N ILE A 57 -17.86 -0.53 2.14
CA ILE A 57 -17.54 0.52 1.19
C ILE A 57 -18.66 0.52 0.13
N ASP A 58 -19.33 1.65 -0.06
CA ASP A 58 -20.49 1.78 -0.94
C ASP A 58 -21.56 0.72 -0.64
N ASP A 59 -21.85 0.50 0.64
CA ASP A 59 -22.79 -0.48 1.19
C ASP A 59 -22.42 -1.96 0.89
N GLN A 60 -21.23 -2.21 0.36
CA GLN A 60 -20.71 -3.56 0.15
C GLN A 60 -19.75 -3.97 1.25
N LYS A 61 -20.01 -5.13 1.86
CA LYS A 61 -19.12 -5.68 2.89
C LYS A 61 -17.74 -6.00 2.33
N VAL A 62 -16.73 -5.43 2.95
CA VAL A 62 -15.34 -5.77 2.64
C VAL A 62 -14.97 -7.04 3.38
N THR A 63 -15.04 -8.16 2.68
CA THR A 63 -14.53 -9.43 3.21
C THR A 63 -13.02 -9.36 3.38
N LYS A 64 -12.51 -10.04 4.42
CA LYS A 64 -11.06 -10.25 4.54
C LYS A 64 -10.63 -11.00 3.28
N THR A 65 -9.88 -10.35 2.39
CA THR A 65 -9.20 -11.09 1.34
C THR A 65 -8.29 -12.10 2.04
N PRO A 66 -8.35 -13.39 1.73
CA PRO A 66 -7.40 -14.35 2.26
C PRO A 66 -6.02 -13.76 2.06
N SER A 67 -5.15 -13.88 3.06
CA SER A 67 -3.75 -13.48 2.96
C SER A 67 -3.16 -14.17 1.72
N VAL A 68 -3.24 -13.50 0.59
CA VAL A 68 -2.47 -13.90 -0.58
C VAL A 68 -1.02 -13.76 -0.14
N SER A 69 -0.27 -14.84 -0.17
CA SER A 69 1.16 -14.82 0.14
C SER A 69 1.78 -13.62 -0.55
N GLY A 70 2.43 -12.74 0.24
CA GLY A 70 3.00 -11.51 -0.29
C GLY A 70 3.90 -11.80 -1.48
N ARG A 71 3.56 -11.26 -2.65
CA ARG A 71 4.38 -11.37 -3.84
C ARG A 71 5.44 -10.28 -3.82
N VAL A 72 6.64 -10.62 -4.23
CA VAL A 72 7.75 -9.68 -4.42
C VAL A 72 8.17 -9.72 -5.88
N LEU A 73 8.45 -8.55 -6.45
CA LEU A 73 8.95 -8.39 -7.81
C LEU A 73 10.17 -7.46 -7.78
N LEU A 74 11.19 -7.84 -8.51
CA LEU A 74 12.38 -7.05 -8.77
C LEU A 74 12.29 -6.50 -10.19
N LEU A 75 12.48 -5.20 -10.33
CA LEU A 75 12.55 -4.49 -11.62
C LEU A 75 13.93 -3.84 -11.75
N ASN A 76 14.58 -4.02 -12.88
CA ASN A 76 15.66 -3.13 -13.29
C ASN A 76 15.03 -1.89 -13.94
N LYS A 77 14.88 -0.79 -13.18
CA LYS A 77 14.24 0.42 -13.67
C LYS A 77 15.13 1.09 -14.72
N PRO A 78 14.64 1.35 -15.92
CA PRO A 78 15.39 2.14 -16.92
C PRO A 78 15.37 3.64 -16.60
N VAL A 79 16.29 4.38 -17.19
CA VAL A 79 16.25 5.85 -17.24
C VAL A 79 15.01 6.31 -18.01
N GLY A 80 14.45 7.47 -17.68
CA GLY A 80 13.31 8.06 -18.36
C GLY A 80 11.94 7.59 -17.89
N VAL A 81 11.88 6.65 -16.93
CA VAL A 81 10.64 6.13 -16.35
C VAL A 81 10.46 6.63 -14.91
N ILE A 82 9.25 7.05 -14.54
CA ILE A 82 8.96 7.59 -13.22
C ILE A 82 8.46 6.52 -12.25
N CYS A 83 8.66 6.75 -10.94
CA CYS A 83 8.14 5.91 -9.86
C CYS A 83 6.82 6.44 -9.28
N SER A 84 5.91 6.94 -10.11
CA SER A 84 4.61 7.48 -9.70
C SER A 84 3.48 6.86 -10.49
N ARG A 85 2.32 6.64 -9.84
CA ARG A 85 1.09 6.21 -10.52
C ARG A 85 0.31 7.36 -11.15
N LYS A 86 0.56 8.58 -10.71
CA LYS A 86 -0.09 9.78 -11.23
C LYS A 86 0.99 10.76 -11.66
N ASP A 87 0.94 11.15 -12.90
CA ASP A 87 1.85 12.13 -13.48
C ASP A 87 1.09 13.09 -14.38
N ALA A 88 1.23 14.38 -14.11
CA ALA A 88 0.56 15.42 -14.90
C ALA A 88 1.11 15.53 -16.33
N LEU A 89 2.30 15.04 -16.57
CA LEU A 89 2.96 15.05 -17.88
C LEU A 89 2.78 13.73 -18.64
N HIS A 90 1.99 12.80 -18.14
CA HIS A 90 1.71 11.49 -18.76
C HIS A 90 2.97 10.70 -19.16
N ARG A 91 4.06 10.82 -18.38
CA ARG A 91 5.30 10.07 -18.61
C ARG A 91 5.10 8.59 -18.25
N SER A 92 5.88 7.72 -18.91
CA SER A 92 5.90 6.29 -18.61
C SER A 92 6.23 6.02 -17.14
N SER A 93 5.48 5.16 -16.52
CA SER A 93 5.60 4.78 -15.12
C SER A 93 6.14 3.36 -14.96
N VAL A 94 6.90 3.12 -13.90
CA VAL A 94 7.30 1.75 -13.52
C VAL A 94 6.11 0.82 -13.30
N PHE A 95 4.93 1.36 -13.04
CA PHE A 95 3.71 0.58 -12.81
C PHE A 95 3.04 0.10 -14.10
N ASP A 96 3.36 0.69 -15.27
CA ASP A 96 2.70 0.37 -16.54
C ASP A 96 3.05 -1.04 -17.05
N ASN A 97 4.25 -1.52 -16.70
CA ASN A 97 4.76 -2.82 -17.15
C ASN A 97 4.78 -3.89 -16.06
N LEU A 98 4.17 -3.63 -14.90
CA LEU A 98 4.08 -4.65 -13.85
C LEU A 98 3.01 -5.69 -14.18
N PRO A 99 3.23 -6.96 -13.81
CA PRO A 99 2.21 -8.01 -13.98
C PRO A 99 0.90 -7.64 -13.31
N THR A 100 -0.21 -7.89 -14.00
CA THR A 100 -1.55 -7.74 -13.45
C THR A 100 -1.74 -8.66 -12.24
N LEU A 101 -2.38 -8.15 -11.20
CA LEU A 101 -2.74 -8.90 -10.00
C LEU A 101 -4.22 -9.27 -10.05
N ALA A 102 -4.56 -10.50 -9.67
CA ALA A 102 -5.95 -10.91 -9.50
C ALA A 102 -6.64 -10.16 -8.34
N SER A 103 -5.85 -9.77 -7.33
CA SER A 103 -6.31 -8.95 -6.20
C SER A 103 -5.14 -8.17 -5.60
N GLY A 104 -5.44 -7.06 -4.92
CA GLY A 104 -4.43 -6.22 -4.30
C GLY A 104 -3.74 -5.26 -5.29
N ARG A 105 -2.58 -4.77 -4.91
CA ARG A 105 -1.82 -3.80 -5.72
C ARG A 105 -0.33 -3.89 -5.44
N TRP A 106 0.49 -3.55 -6.41
CA TRP A 106 1.91 -3.37 -6.22
C TRP A 106 2.22 -2.11 -5.41
N VAL A 107 3.09 -2.21 -4.45
CA VAL A 107 3.67 -1.12 -3.67
C VAL A 107 5.16 -1.09 -3.99
N SER A 108 5.69 0.03 -4.48
CA SER A 108 7.13 0.19 -4.70
C SER A 108 7.86 0.32 -3.36
N ILE A 109 8.97 -0.37 -3.22
CA ILE A 109 9.86 -0.30 -2.06
C ILE A 109 10.95 0.72 -2.37
N GLY A 110 10.68 1.96 -1.99
CA GLY A 110 11.51 3.11 -2.35
C GLY A 110 11.18 3.69 -3.73
N ARG A 111 12.07 4.55 -4.20
CA ARG A 111 11.97 5.23 -5.49
C ARG A 111 13.36 5.45 -6.06
N LEU A 112 13.43 5.50 -7.39
CA LEU A 112 14.55 6.04 -8.14
C LEU A 112 14.04 7.22 -8.96
N ASP A 113 14.88 8.23 -9.13
CA ASP A 113 14.54 9.41 -9.90
C ASP A 113 14.45 9.10 -11.39
N LEU A 114 13.92 10.05 -12.18
CA LEU A 114 13.72 9.91 -13.62
C LEU A 114 15.01 9.49 -14.35
N GLN A 115 16.12 10.13 -13.99
CA GLN A 115 17.43 9.90 -14.62
C GLN A 115 18.24 8.77 -13.96
N SER A 116 17.72 8.18 -12.89
CA SER A 116 18.37 7.04 -12.23
C SER A 116 17.86 5.72 -12.77
N SER A 117 18.74 4.74 -12.87
CA SER A 117 18.40 3.36 -13.25
C SER A 117 18.87 2.38 -12.18
N GLY A 118 18.36 1.15 -12.21
CA GLY A 118 18.79 0.07 -11.33
C GLY A 118 17.68 -0.63 -10.60
N VAL A 119 18.03 -1.32 -9.53
CA VAL A 119 17.13 -2.22 -8.79
C VAL A 119 16.03 -1.44 -8.08
N LEU A 120 14.79 -1.79 -8.38
CA LEU A 120 13.60 -1.33 -7.69
C LEU A 120 12.73 -2.53 -7.31
N LEU A 121 12.39 -2.64 -6.05
CA LEU A 121 11.56 -3.71 -5.53
C LEU A 121 10.10 -3.28 -5.43
N PHE A 122 9.20 -4.24 -5.63
CA PHE A 122 7.77 -4.10 -5.40
C PHE A 122 7.27 -5.24 -4.52
N SER A 123 6.28 -4.96 -3.71
CA SER A 123 5.57 -6.00 -2.95
C SER A 123 4.07 -5.76 -2.97
N THR A 124 3.29 -6.84 -2.87
CA THR A 124 1.85 -6.77 -2.58
C THR A 124 1.59 -6.68 -1.07
N ASP A 125 2.61 -6.93 -0.24
CA ASP A 125 2.56 -6.80 1.22
C ASP A 125 3.06 -5.41 1.64
N GLY A 126 2.11 -4.56 2.08
CA GLY A 126 2.43 -3.21 2.55
C GLY A 126 3.23 -3.17 3.86
N GLN A 127 3.17 -4.22 4.68
CA GLN A 127 3.96 -4.29 5.92
C GLN A 127 5.41 -4.63 5.61
N LEU A 128 5.64 -5.57 4.68
CA LEU A 128 6.97 -5.87 4.17
C LEU A 128 7.59 -4.64 3.51
N ALA A 129 6.82 -3.96 2.66
CA ALA A 129 7.28 -2.73 1.99
C ALA A 129 7.68 -1.66 3.01
N ASP A 130 6.87 -1.44 4.05
CA ASP A 130 7.17 -0.50 5.14
C ASP A 130 8.46 -0.85 5.87
N LYS A 131 8.62 -2.11 6.26
CA LYS A 131 9.84 -2.60 6.92
C LYS A 131 11.09 -2.39 6.07
N LEU A 132 11.02 -2.65 4.76
CA LEU A 132 12.16 -2.50 3.86
C LEU A 132 12.49 -1.03 3.54
N MET A 133 11.51 -0.12 3.68
CA MET A 133 11.70 1.31 3.39
C MET A 133 12.10 2.13 4.63
N HIS A 134 11.62 1.74 5.81
CA HIS A 134 11.74 2.58 6.98
C HIS A 134 13.20 2.70 7.44
N PRO A 135 13.70 3.93 7.69
CA PRO A 135 15.10 4.15 8.08
C PRO A 135 15.54 3.39 9.34
N SER A 136 14.60 3.17 10.29
CA SER A 136 14.91 2.46 11.55
C SER A 136 15.27 0.99 11.37
N THR A 137 15.04 0.41 10.20
CA THR A 137 15.41 -0.98 9.91
C THR A 137 16.86 -1.15 9.50
N GLY A 138 17.59 -0.04 9.24
CA GLY A 138 19.02 -0.04 8.98
C GLY A 138 19.44 -0.81 7.72
N ILE A 139 18.54 -0.96 6.74
CA ILE A 139 18.87 -1.66 5.48
C ILE A 139 19.71 -0.75 4.60
N ASP A 140 20.93 -1.18 4.30
CA ASP A 140 21.86 -0.45 3.43
C ASP A 140 21.36 -0.37 1.99
N ARG A 141 21.66 0.75 1.34
CA ARG A 141 21.44 0.98 -0.09
C ARG A 141 22.72 1.47 -0.72
N GLU A 142 23.17 0.77 -1.74
CA GLU A 142 24.38 1.12 -2.48
C GLU A 142 24.01 1.80 -3.79
N TYR A 143 24.71 2.91 -4.09
CA TYR A 143 24.53 3.70 -5.32
C TYR A 143 25.87 3.92 -6.01
N ALA A 144 25.93 3.61 -7.31
CA ALA A 144 27.04 4.00 -8.15
C ALA A 144 26.72 5.36 -8.78
N VAL A 145 27.58 6.35 -8.56
CA VAL A 145 27.44 7.71 -9.13
C VAL A 145 28.54 7.93 -10.15
N ARG A 146 28.14 8.32 -11.37
CA ARG A 146 29.10 8.77 -12.39
C ARG A 146 29.25 10.27 -12.26
N VAL A 147 30.48 10.71 -12.02
CA VAL A 147 30.92 12.11 -11.92
C VAL A 147 31.70 12.50 -13.17
#